data_d27e074526c64f4e3d177a68cccd0108
#
_entry.id   d27e074526c64f4e3d177a68cccd0108
#
_cell.length_a   1.000
_cell.length_b   1.000
_cell.length_c   1.000
_cell.angle_alpha   90.00
_cell.angle_beta   90.00
_cell.angle_gamma   90.00
#
_symmetry.space_group_name_H-M   'P 1'
#
loop_
_entity.id
_entity.type
_entity.pdbx_description
1 polymer ?
#
loop_
_entity_poly.entity_id
_entity_poly.type
_entity_poly.pdbx_seq_one_letter_code
_entity_poly.pdbx_strand_id
1 'polypeptide(L)'
;LHLCDRRQRQMCIRDRWGEAFHGLTEKTDPKTGKTVFSTKIPTNMELAKNLKGHLMLITGDVDKNVPPSSTYRLADALIKANKRFDMFILPGKDHGVMCPYYQNLIRYYFVENLIQPVKQHIDIINHN
;
A
#
# COMPACT_ATOMS: atom_id res chain seq x y z
N LEU A 1 -6.47 -2.17 -15.04
CA LEU A 1 -5.66 -1.66 -13.90
C LEU A 1 -6.53 -1.43 -12.68
N HIS A 2 -7.67 -0.75 -12.83
CA HIS A 2 -8.62 -0.53 -11.73
C HIS A 2 -9.27 -1.81 -11.22
N LEU A 3 -9.48 -2.80 -12.08
CA LEU A 3 -10.03 -4.11 -11.72
C LEU A 3 -9.11 -4.91 -10.80
N CYS A 4 -7.79 -4.84 -10.99
CA CYS A 4 -6.84 -5.51 -10.11
C CYS A 4 -6.80 -4.88 -8.71
N ASP A 5 -6.83 -3.56 -8.61
CA ASP A 5 -6.89 -2.85 -7.34
C ASP A 5 -8.19 -3.13 -6.56
N ARG A 6 -9.32 -3.20 -7.25
CA ARG A 6 -10.60 -3.60 -6.63
C ARG A 6 -10.57 -5.04 -6.14
N ARG A 7 -10.08 -5.97 -6.95
CA ARG A 7 -9.95 -7.38 -6.55
C ARG A 7 -9.00 -7.57 -5.38
N GLN A 8 -7.88 -6.86 -5.35
CA GLN A 8 -6.95 -6.90 -4.23
C GLN A 8 -7.59 -6.41 -2.93
N ARG A 9 -8.30 -5.29 -2.98
CA ARG A 9 -9.02 -4.78 -1.81
C ARG A 9 -10.12 -5.75 -1.37
N GLN A 10 -10.86 -6.33 -2.31
CA GLN A 10 -11.89 -7.32 -2.00
C GLN A 10 -11.31 -8.62 -1.43
N MET A 11 -10.13 -9.06 -1.87
CA MET A 11 -9.51 -10.29 -1.37
C MET A 11 -8.88 -10.14 0.01
N CYS A 12 -8.22 -9.03 0.29
CA CYS A 12 -7.64 -8.77 1.62
C CYS A 12 -8.66 -8.32 2.65
N ILE A 13 -9.77 -7.76 2.21
CA ILE A 13 -10.79 -7.13 3.06
C ILE A 13 -12.13 -7.89 3.00
N ARG A 14 -12.14 -9.05 2.43
CA ARG A 14 -13.26 -9.96 2.22
C ARG A 14 -14.56 -9.51 2.88
N ASP A 15 -15.47 -8.95 2.07
CA ASP A 15 -16.89 -8.65 2.34
C ASP A 15 -17.25 -7.76 3.56
N ARG A 16 -16.43 -7.68 4.58
CA ARG A 16 -16.67 -6.80 5.75
C ARG A 16 -16.34 -5.33 5.47
N TRP A 17 -15.48 -5.06 4.50
CA TRP A 17 -14.95 -3.72 4.18
C TRP A 17 -15.22 -3.36 2.72
N GLY A 18 -16.24 -3.97 2.14
CA GLY A 18 -16.61 -3.78 0.75
C GLY A 18 -17.07 -2.36 0.41
N GLU A 19 -17.78 -2.23 -0.67
CA GLU A 19 -18.22 -0.94 -1.24
C GLU A 19 -19.02 -0.06 -0.28
N ALA A 20 -19.66 -0.65 0.73
CA ALA A 20 -20.43 0.07 1.74
C ALA A 20 -19.59 1.09 2.55
N PHE A 21 -18.28 0.90 2.62
CA PHE A 21 -17.36 1.80 3.34
C PHE A 21 -16.61 2.77 2.42
N HIS A 22 -16.89 2.70 1.12
CA HIS A 22 -16.30 3.62 0.15
C HIS A 22 -17.17 4.89 0.13
N GLY A 23 -16.71 5.97 0.69
CA GLY A 23 -17.44 7.23 0.71
C GLY A 23 -18.06 7.60 -0.66
N LEU A 24 -19.31 7.97 -0.65
CA LEU A 24 -20.03 8.47 -1.81
C LEU A 24 -19.90 9.99 -1.87
N THR A 25 -19.46 10.51 -3.00
CA THR A 25 -19.42 11.96 -3.25
C THR A 25 -20.53 12.33 -4.20
N GLU A 26 -21.40 13.20 -3.76
CA GLU A 26 -22.47 13.78 -4.56
C GLU A 26 -22.02 15.12 -5.13
N LYS A 27 -22.16 15.31 -6.44
CA LYS A 27 -21.90 16.57 -7.11
C LYS A 27 -23.09 16.92 -7.99
N THR A 28 -23.74 18.02 -7.68
CA THR A 28 -24.81 18.57 -8.51
C THR A 28 -24.23 19.62 -9.44
N ASP A 29 -24.43 19.46 -10.72
CA ASP A 29 -24.07 20.46 -11.73
C ASP A 29 -24.98 21.68 -11.58
N PRO A 30 -24.45 22.87 -11.25
CA PRO A 30 -25.26 24.06 -11.02
C PRO A 30 -25.99 24.57 -12.27
N LYS A 31 -25.58 24.14 -13.48
CA LYS A 31 -26.20 24.57 -14.75
C LYS A 31 -27.34 23.67 -15.18
N THR A 32 -27.23 22.37 -14.92
CA THR A 32 -28.19 21.37 -15.41
C THR A 32 -29.07 20.80 -14.32
N GLY A 33 -28.78 21.05 -13.05
CA GLY A 33 -29.43 20.43 -11.89
C GLY A 33 -29.24 18.92 -11.78
N LYS A 34 -28.41 18.34 -12.64
CA LYS A 34 -28.13 16.90 -12.64
C LYS A 34 -27.18 16.52 -11.52
N THR A 35 -27.61 15.61 -10.68
CA THR A 35 -26.75 15.02 -9.62
C THR A 35 -26.01 13.82 -10.16
N VAL A 36 -24.69 13.84 -10.01
CA VAL A 36 -23.79 12.72 -10.34
C VAL A 36 -23.16 12.20 -9.06
N PHE A 37 -23.32 10.91 -8.84
CA PHE A 37 -22.70 10.22 -7.73
C PHE A 37 -21.37 9.60 -8.19
N SER A 38 -20.30 9.85 -7.45
CA SER A 38 -18.99 9.29 -7.72
C SER A 38 -18.35 8.74 -6.45
N THR A 39 -17.69 7.58 -6.58
CA THR A 39 -16.88 6.99 -5.52
C THR A 39 -15.44 7.02 -5.96
N LYS A 40 -14.66 7.94 -5.42
CA LYS A 40 -13.22 8.02 -5.66
C LYS A 40 -12.47 7.53 -4.44
N ILE A 41 -11.85 6.36 -4.56
CA ILE A 41 -10.97 5.81 -3.54
C ILE A 41 -9.54 6.01 -4.02
N PRO A 42 -8.71 6.80 -3.33
CA PRO A 42 -7.32 6.93 -3.69
C PRO A 42 -6.61 5.59 -3.52
N THR A 43 -5.80 5.22 -4.48
CA THR A 43 -4.96 4.02 -4.41
C THR A 43 -3.73 4.28 -3.53
N ASN A 44 -3.11 3.21 -3.02
CA ASN A 44 -1.85 3.34 -2.28
C ASN A 44 -0.75 3.99 -3.13
N MET A 45 -0.75 3.76 -4.44
CA MET A 45 0.18 4.39 -5.36
C MET A 45 -0.03 5.91 -5.46
N GLU A 46 -1.28 6.37 -5.51
CA GLU A 46 -1.60 7.81 -5.49
C GLU A 46 -1.20 8.47 -4.17
N LEU A 47 -1.25 7.72 -3.07
CA LEU A 47 -0.90 8.20 -1.73
C LEU A 47 0.58 8.04 -1.38
N ALA A 48 1.38 7.37 -2.20
CA ALA A 48 2.78 7.09 -1.94
C ALA A 48 3.59 8.34 -1.59
N LYS A 49 3.34 9.46 -2.28
CA LYS A 49 3.96 10.76 -2.02
C LYS A 49 3.74 11.31 -0.60
N ASN A 50 2.69 10.86 0.07
CA ASN A 50 2.32 11.33 1.41
C ASN A 50 3.01 10.52 2.53
N LEU A 51 3.83 9.52 2.20
CA LEU A 51 4.55 8.74 3.19
C LEU A 51 5.48 9.64 4.01
N LYS A 52 5.33 9.60 5.34
CA LYS A 52 6.14 10.37 6.30
C LYS A 52 6.86 9.48 7.32
N GLY A 53 6.39 8.25 7.50
CA GLY A 53 6.95 7.29 8.44
C GLY A 53 7.84 6.25 7.77
N HIS A 54 8.30 5.28 8.56
CA HIS A 54 9.02 4.11 8.08
C HIS A 54 8.03 3.11 7.50
N LEU A 55 8.33 2.59 6.31
CA LEU A 55 7.53 1.59 5.63
C LEU A 55 8.40 0.40 5.24
N MET A 56 7.94 -0.78 5.59
CA MET A 56 8.50 -2.05 5.11
C MET A 56 7.43 -2.79 4.31
N LEU A 57 7.76 -3.12 3.07
CA LEU A 57 6.94 -3.95 2.18
C LEU A 57 7.46 -5.39 2.22
N ILE A 58 6.57 -6.35 2.42
CA ILE A 58 6.91 -7.77 2.40
C ILE A 58 5.95 -8.48 1.46
N THR A 59 6.48 -9.31 0.57
CA THR A 59 5.68 -10.12 -0.35
C THR A 59 6.29 -11.50 -0.54
N GLY A 60 5.45 -12.53 -0.69
CA GLY A 60 5.88 -13.83 -1.18
C GLY A 60 5.95 -13.82 -2.70
N ASP A 61 6.94 -14.47 -3.28
CA ASP A 61 7.13 -14.48 -4.75
C ASP A 61 6.14 -15.38 -5.49
N VAL A 62 5.57 -16.37 -4.79
CA VAL A 62 4.57 -17.30 -5.35
C VAL A 62 3.15 -17.02 -4.83
N ASP A 63 2.90 -15.84 -4.28
CA ASP A 63 1.57 -15.45 -3.81
C ASP A 63 0.57 -15.40 -4.96
N LYS A 64 -0.34 -16.37 -4.97
CA LYS A 64 -1.42 -16.49 -5.97
C LYS A 64 -2.65 -15.68 -5.62
N ASN A 65 -2.75 -15.26 -4.37
CA ASN A 65 -3.89 -14.54 -3.86
C ASN A 65 -3.76 -13.03 -4.06
N VAL A 66 -2.60 -12.50 -3.68
CA VAL A 66 -2.21 -11.10 -3.92
C VAL A 66 -0.89 -11.11 -4.69
N PRO A 67 -0.94 -10.99 -6.02
CA PRO A 67 0.26 -11.10 -6.84
C PRO A 67 1.36 -10.11 -6.42
N PRO A 68 2.63 -10.54 -6.37
CA PRO A 68 3.77 -9.68 -5.99
C PRO A 68 3.86 -8.41 -6.82
N SER A 69 3.35 -8.45 -8.06
CA SER A 69 3.30 -7.29 -8.96
C SER A 69 2.61 -6.07 -8.35
N SER A 70 1.71 -6.26 -7.39
CA SER A 70 1.02 -5.17 -6.72
C SER A 70 1.93 -4.46 -5.73
N THR A 71 2.75 -5.22 -5.02
CA THR A 71 3.80 -4.68 -4.15
C THR A 71 4.85 -3.92 -4.98
N TYR A 72 5.22 -4.47 -6.14
CA TYR A 72 6.18 -3.81 -7.06
C TYR A 72 5.65 -2.48 -7.60
N ARG A 73 4.36 -2.38 -7.90
CA ARG A 73 3.74 -1.11 -8.32
C ARG A 73 3.77 -0.06 -7.22
N LEU A 74 3.53 -0.46 -5.97
CA LEU A 74 3.64 0.45 -4.84
C LEU A 74 5.10 0.90 -4.65
N ALA A 75 6.05 -0.03 -4.75
CA ALA A 75 7.47 0.27 -4.70
C ALA A 75 7.88 1.27 -5.81
N ASP A 76 7.43 1.08 -7.05
CA ASP A 76 7.66 2.02 -8.16
C ASP A 76 7.10 3.42 -7.84
N ALA A 77 5.89 3.48 -7.29
CA ALA A 77 5.28 4.76 -6.91
C ALA A 77 6.05 5.47 -5.79
N LEU A 78 6.57 4.72 -4.81
CA LEU A 78 7.41 5.26 -3.73
C LEU A 78 8.76 5.76 -4.27
N ILE A 79 9.39 5.02 -5.18
CA ILE A 79 10.64 5.43 -5.85
C ILE A 79 10.42 6.73 -6.62
N LYS A 80 9.36 6.81 -7.42
CA LYS A 80 9.02 8.03 -8.18
C LYS A 80 8.71 9.24 -7.29
N ALA A 81 8.23 8.97 -6.07
CA ALA A 81 7.97 9.99 -5.07
C ALA A 81 9.20 10.30 -4.18
N ASN A 82 10.38 9.75 -4.49
CA ASN A 82 11.62 9.86 -3.73
C ASN A 82 11.47 9.46 -2.25
N LYS A 83 10.61 8.47 -1.97
CA LYS A 83 10.37 7.97 -0.61
C LYS A 83 11.30 6.80 -0.30
N ARG A 84 11.89 6.84 0.89
CA ARG A 84 12.67 5.72 1.43
C ARG A 84 11.74 4.69 2.05
N PHE A 85 11.98 3.42 1.71
CA PHE A 85 11.26 2.27 2.26
C PHE A 85 12.13 1.03 2.21
N ASP A 86 11.78 0.03 2.99
CA ASP A 86 12.40 -1.29 2.97
C ASP A 86 11.50 -2.25 2.19
N MET A 87 12.10 -3.19 1.46
CA MET A 87 11.35 -4.19 0.71
C MET A 87 11.99 -5.56 0.82
N PHE A 88 11.18 -6.55 1.20
CA PHE A 88 11.60 -7.95 1.30
C PHE A 88 10.72 -8.84 0.44
N ILE A 89 11.37 -9.64 -0.39
CA ILE A 89 10.73 -10.70 -1.15
C ILE A 89 11.07 -12.01 -0.46
N LEU A 90 10.06 -12.81 -0.13
CA LEU A 90 10.22 -14.10 0.53
C LEU A 90 10.07 -15.24 -0.48
N PRO A 91 11.18 -15.83 -0.94
CA PRO A 91 11.15 -16.87 -1.96
C PRO A 91 10.37 -18.12 -1.53
N GLY A 92 9.58 -18.67 -2.44
CA GLY A 92 8.76 -19.86 -2.21
C GLY A 92 7.62 -19.67 -1.21
N LYS A 93 7.27 -18.42 -0.86
CA LYS A 93 6.18 -18.14 0.09
C LYS A 93 4.93 -17.65 -0.63
N ASP A 94 3.79 -18.17 -0.19
CA ASP A 94 2.45 -17.77 -0.61
C ASP A 94 1.89 -16.68 0.34
N HIS A 95 0.65 -16.29 0.17
CA HIS A 95 -0.06 -15.22 0.90
C HIS A 95 0.00 -15.34 2.42
N GLY A 96 -0.06 -16.53 2.96
CA GLY A 96 -0.03 -16.81 4.39
C GLY A 96 1.39 -16.96 4.95
N VAL A 97 2.28 -16.00 4.75
CA VAL A 97 3.68 -16.09 5.20
C VAL A 97 3.76 -16.17 6.73
N MET A 98 3.96 -17.38 7.25
CA MET A 98 4.15 -17.64 8.68
C MET A 98 5.42 -18.48 8.87
N CYS A 99 6.58 -17.85 8.81
CA CYS A 99 7.83 -18.51 9.10
C CYS A 99 8.63 -17.75 10.17
N PRO A 100 9.56 -18.41 10.88
CA PRO A 100 10.35 -17.75 11.93
C PRO A 100 11.11 -16.52 11.44
N TYR A 101 11.65 -16.57 10.22
CA TYR A 101 12.34 -15.44 9.61
C TYR A 101 11.41 -14.21 9.49
N TYR A 102 10.20 -14.39 8.95
CA TYR A 102 9.20 -13.33 8.81
C TYR A 102 8.83 -12.70 10.16
N GLN A 103 8.58 -13.54 11.17
CA GLN A 103 8.24 -13.07 12.51
C GLN A 103 9.38 -12.26 13.15
N ASN A 104 10.61 -12.73 13.01
CA ASN A 104 11.78 -12.02 13.51
C ASN A 104 12.03 -10.71 12.74
N LEU A 105 11.88 -10.73 11.42
CA LEU A 105 12.01 -9.53 10.58
C LEU A 105 11.06 -8.41 11.03
N ILE A 106 9.79 -8.74 11.26
CA ILE A 106 8.80 -7.76 11.77
C ILE A 106 9.19 -7.28 13.17
N ARG A 107 9.60 -8.20 14.06
CA ARG A 107 10.01 -7.83 15.42
C ARG A 107 11.17 -6.86 15.40
N TYR A 108 12.23 -7.15 14.63
CA TYR A 108 13.40 -6.28 14.52
C TYR A 108 13.03 -4.93 13.92
N TYR A 109 12.21 -4.91 12.89
CA TYR A 109 11.77 -3.67 12.29
C TYR A 109 11.05 -2.74 13.27
N PHE A 110 10.16 -3.29 14.11
CA PHE A 110 9.49 -2.51 15.13
C PHE A 110 10.44 -2.07 16.26
N VAL A 111 11.37 -2.93 16.68
CA VAL A 111 12.38 -2.56 17.68
C VAL A 111 13.24 -1.40 17.17
N GLU A 112 13.71 -1.48 15.94
CA GLU A 112 14.57 -0.45 15.34
C GLU A 112 13.85 0.88 15.13
N ASN A 113 12.57 0.86 14.78
CA ASN A 113 11.85 2.06 14.40
C ASN A 113 10.97 2.67 15.50
N LEU A 114 10.65 1.91 16.56
CA LEU A 114 9.80 2.38 17.65
C LEU A 114 10.50 2.45 19.00
N ILE A 115 11.50 1.61 19.24
CA ILE A 115 12.13 1.47 20.57
C ILE A 115 13.50 2.11 20.60
N GLN A 116 14.29 1.97 19.53
CA GLN A 116 15.61 2.59 19.45
C GLN A 116 15.50 4.08 19.09
N PRO A 117 16.49 4.92 19.50
CA PRO A 117 16.45 6.34 19.19
C PRO A 117 16.36 6.56 17.68
N VAL A 118 15.43 7.41 17.32
CA VAL A 118 14.95 7.68 15.96
C VAL A 118 16.10 7.90 14.97
N LYS A 119 16.26 6.98 14.03
CA LYS A 119 16.97 7.28 12.79
C LYS A 119 16.12 8.28 12.02
N GLN A 120 16.67 9.43 11.66
CA GLN A 120 15.95 10.40 10.84
C GLN A 120 15.50 9.74 9.55
N HIS A 121 14.21 9.82 9.26
CA HIS A 121 13.67 9.43 7.98
C HIS A 121 14.07 10.51 6.95
N ILE A 122 15.03 10.19 6.10
CA ILE A 122 15.50 11.12 5.07
C ILE A 122 14.94 10.64 3.73
N ASP A 123 14.12 11.49 3.10
CA ASP A 123 13.69 11.26 1.73
C ASP A 123 14.88 11.38 0.76
N ILE A 124 14.81 10.65 -0.34
CA ILE A 124 15.84 10.71 -1.39
C ILE A 124 15.65 12.01 -2.16
N ILE A 125 16.64 12.90 -2.08
CA ILE A 125 16.63 14.18 -2.80
C ILE A 125 17.45 14.01 -4.07
N ASN A 126 16.84 14.30 -5.22
CA ASN A 126 17.57 14.39 -6.48
C ASN A 126 18.37 15.69 -6.50
N HIS A 127 19.68 15.60 -6.39
CA HIS A 127 20.57 16.69 -6.68
C HIS A 127 20.76 16.75 -8.20
N ASN A 128 20.01 17.62 -8.86
CA ASN A 128 20.27 18.01 -10.26
C ASN A 128 21.40 19.03 -10.33
#